data_bcdc16083dd08fdcd44bc3a851561b8c
#
_entry.id   bcdc16083dd08fdcd44bc3a851561b8c
#
_cell.length_a   1.000
_cell.length_b   1.000
_cell.length_c   1.000
_cell.angle_alpha   90.00
_cell.angle_beta   90.00
_cell.angle_gamma   90.00
#
_symmetry.space_group_name_H-M   'P 1'
#
loop_
_entity.id
_entity.type
_entity.pdbx_description
1 polymer ?
#
loop_
_entity_poly.entity_id
_entity_poly.type
_entity_poly.pdbx_seq_one_letter_code
_entity_poly.pdbx_strand_id
1 'polypeptide(L)'
;CGRAITRSVGNNNNVYYACSTYKNRSRTACTMHSIKHNRLEAAVLFAVQQQIHLAVSYSEMIARINTAPVKKSQSIRLEELIAAKERELAKISRYKQSLYQDWKDGEITQQDYRDMKADYERQTIALTDVLARLNAERAELANGVKSEHPALVAFTKHQNIDQLSRELLVELIDHIKVYENGNISVRFKFADEFRRIAEYIEINTTKPAVAG
;
A
#
# COMPACT_ATOMS: atom_id res chain seq x y z
N CYS A 1 0.22 25.71 21.36
CA CYS A 1 0.56 26.87 20.52
C CYS A 1 1.28 26.51 19.20
N GLY A 2 1.62 25.25 18.97
CA GLY A 2 2.25 24.76 17.70
C GLY A 2 3.69 25.23 17.46
N ARG A 3 4.33 25.93 18.37
CA ARG A 3 5.72 26.36 18.23
C ARG A 3 6.70 25.32 18.73
N ALA A 4 7.94 25.39 18.21
CA ALA A 4 9.02 24.49 18.61
C ALA A 4 9.34 24.64 20.10
N ILE A 5 9.63 23.52 20.74
CA ILE A 5 10.18 23.48 22.10
C ILE A 5 11.68 23.73 22.06
N THR A 6 12.20 24.36 23.08
CA THR A 6 13.64 24.70 23.21
C THR A 6 14.30 23.87 24.30
N ARG A 7 15.51 23.40 24.01
CA ARG A 7 16.38 22.73 24.99
C ARG A 7 16.85 23.74 26.04
N SER A 8 16.75 23.37 27.28
CA SER A 8 17.23 24.16 28.42
C SER A 8 17.98 23.24 29.37
N VAL A 9 18.96 23.84 30.05
CA VAL A 9 19.72 23.15 31.11
C VAL A 9 19.35 23.84 32.42
N GLY A 10 18.84 23.10 33.35
CA GLY A 10 18.49 23.54 34.70
C GLY A 10 19.64 23.32 35.68
N ASN A 11 19.37 23.57 36.97
CA ASN A 11 20.30 23.30 38.06
C ASN A 11 20.66 21.80 38.06
N ASN A 12 21.89 21.49 38.48
CA ASN A 12 22.44 20.13 38.47
C ASN A 12 22.52 19.45 37.09
N ASN A 13 22.74 20.24 36.05
CA ASN A 13 22.93 19.76 34.68
C ASN A 13 21.72 19.00 34.10
N ASN A 14 20.54 19.15 34.69
CA ASN A 14 19.32 18.53 34.22
C ASN A 14 18.85 19.15 32.90
N VAL A 15 18.85 18.36 31.80
CA VAL A 15 18.38 18.79 30.50
C VAL A 15 16.87 18.59 30.43
N TYR A 16 16.17 19.62 29.97
CA TYR A 16 14.72 19.57 29.69
C TYR A 16 14.37 20.37 28.45
N TYR A 17 13.22 20.09 27.91
CA TYR A 17 12.64 20.81 26.78
C TYR A 17 11.41 21.57 27.27
N ALA A 18 11.27 22.84 26.87
CA ALA A 18 10.17 23.67 27.28
C ALA A 18 9.62 24.55 26.13
N CYS A 19 8.36 24.90 26.22
CA CYS A 19 7.69 25.75 25.24
C CYS A 19 8.38 27.12 25.17
N SER A 20 8.85 27.50 24.00
CA SER A 20 9.52 28.78 23.76
C SER A 20 8.58 29.98 23.95
N THR A 21 7.29 29.84 23.65
CA THR A 21 6.30 30.89 23.85
C THR A 21 6.11 31.20 25.33
N TYR A 22 5.90 30.19 26.14
CA TYR A 22 5.75 30.36 27.60
C TYR A 22 6.99 30.96 28.24
N LYS A 23 8.18 30.51 27.81
CA LYS A 23 9.45 30.95 28.39
C LYS A 23 9.85 32.38 27.98
N ASN A 24 9.67 32.73 26.69
CA ASN A 24 10.31 33.90 26.08
C ASN A 24 9.31 35.02 25.75
N ARG A 25 8.00 34.76 25.68
CA ARG A 25 7.01 35.79 25.28
C ARG A 25 6.07 36.17 26.39
N SER A 26 5.20 35.22 26.82
CA SER A 26 4.21 35.46 27.85
C SER A 26 3.66 34.17 28.43
N ARG A 27 3.46 34.15 29.74
CA ARG A 27 2.78 33.06 30.45
C ARG A 27 1.27 33.00 30.18
N THR A 28 0.71 34.10 29.65
CA THR A 28 -0.70 34.14 29.24
C THR A 28 -0.89 33.68 27.80
N ALA A 29 0.16 33.68 26.97
CA ALA A 29 0.10 33.28 25.56
C ALA A 29 0.19 31.78 25.36
N CYS A 30 0.61 31.01 26.37
CA CYS A 30 0.67 29.55 26.32
C CYS A 30 0.76 28.99 27.75
N THR A 31 0.23 27.79 27.93
CA THR A 31 0.42 27.00 29.15
C THR A 31 1.82 26.42 29.25
N MET A 32 2.25 26.02 30.43
CA MET A 32 3.56 25.43 30.63
C MET A 32 3.64 24.02 30.06
N HIS A 33 4.40 23.85 28.97
CA HIS A 33 4.74 22.56 28.40
C HIS A 33 6.21 22.30 28.63
N SER A 34 6.57 21.32 29.42
CA SER A 34 7.95 20.92 29.64
C SER A 34 8.08 19.41 29.85
N ILE A 35 9.20 18.87 29.40
CA ILE A 35 9.51 17.43 29.58
C ILE A 35 11.02 17.28 29.79
N LYS A 36 11.41 16.40 30.72
CA LYS A 36 12.82 16.04 30.93
C LYS A 36 13.34 15.26 29.75
N HIS A 37 14.61 15.47 29.39
CA HIS A 37 15.25 14.80 28.24
C HIS A 37 15.14 13.29 28.31
N ASN A 38 15.55 12.68 29.41
CA ASN A 38 15.51 11.23 29.58
C ASN A 38 14.09 10.64 29.48
N ARG A 39 13.07 11.36 29.96
CA ARG A 39 11.67 10.94 29.84
C ARG A 39 11.18 11.03 28.39
N LEU A 40 11.56 12.09 27.68
CA LEU A 40 11.24 12.23 26.25
C LEU A 40 11.91 11.14 25.43
N GLU A 41 13.22 10.93 25.67
CA GLU A 41 14.00 9.92 24.96
C GLU A 41 13.44 8.52 25.15
N ALA A 42 13.18 8.13 26.40
CA ALA A 42 12.59 6.81 26.71
C ALA A 42 11.21 6.62 26.06
N ALA A 43 10.36 7.67 26.09
CA ALA A 43 9.03 7.58 25.51
C ALA A 43 9.07 7.53 23.96
N VAL A 44 9.99 8.25 23.33
CA VAL A 44 10.19 8.19 21.88
C VAL A 44 10.79 6.84 21.46
N LEU A 45 11.78 6.33 22.19
CA LEU A 45 12.36 5.01 21.94
C LEU A 45 11.28 3.93 22.00
N PHE A 46 10.48 3.94 23.05
CA PHE A 46 9.36 3.00 23.18
C PHE A 46 8.37 3.11 22.00
N ALA A 47 7.97 4.32 21.60
CA ALA A 47 7.08 4.52 20.47
C ALA A 47 7.67 4.00 19.16
N VAL A 48 8.96 4.23 18.92
CA VAL A 48 9.66 3.71 17.74
C VAL A 48 9.74 2.19 17.75
N GLN A 49 10.08 1.58 18.89
CA GLN A 49 10.09 0.13 19.03
C GLN A 49 8.72 -0.49 18.75
N GLN A 50 7.63 0.09 19.27
CA GLN A 50 6.27 -0.38 18.98
C GLN A 50 5.94 -0.29 17.50
N GLN A 51 6.33 0.80 16.83
CA GLN A 51 6.10 0.96 15.39
C GLN A 51 6.92 -0.03 14.55
N ILE A 52 8.14 -0.34 14.98
CA ILE A 52 8.97 -1.39 14.35
C ILE A 52 8.30 -2.76 14.49
N HIS A 53 7.83 -3.12 15.69
CA HIS A 53 7.10 -4.38 15.90
C HIS A 53 5.86 -4.48 15.03
N LEU A 54 5.11 -3.38 14.90
CA LEU A 54 3.95 -3.32 14.02
C LEU A 54 4.35 -3.54 12.55
N ALA A 55 5.43 -2.92 12.09
CA ALA A 55 5.93 -3.06 10.73
C ALA A 55 6.36 -4.51 10.42
N VAL A 56 7.03 -5.17 11.36
CA VAL A 56 7.42 -6.59 11.24
C VAL A 56 6.17 -7.47 11.14
N SER A 57 5.21 -7.28 12.05
CA SER A 57 3.95 -8.03 12.05
C SER A 57 3.19 -7.86 10.73
N TYR A 58 3.10 -6.63 10.22
CA TYR A 58 2.43 -6.36 8.93
C TYR A 58 3.15 -7.01 7.75
N SER A 59 4.49 -6.96 7.73
CA SER A 59 5.30 -7.63 6.71
C SER A 59 5.03 -9.15 6.67
N GLU A 60 4.99 -9.80 7.84
CA GLU A 60 4.68 -11.22 7.96
C GLU A 60 3.24 -11.55 7.53
N MET A 61 2.25 -10.74 7.94
CA MET A 61 0.86 -10.93 7.55
C MET A 61 0.68 -10.80 6.04
N ILE A 62 1.30 -9.79 5.42
CA ILE A 62 1.28 -9.61 3.97
C ILE A 62 1.92 -10.79 3.25
N ALA A 63 3.06 -11.28 3.73
CA ALA A 63 3.71 -12.45 3.17
C ALA A 63 2.79 -13.68 3.20
N ARG A 64 2.09 -13.92 4.31
CA ARG A 64 1.11 -15.00 4.45
C ARG A 64 -0.08 -14.82 3.50
N ILE A 65 -0.65 -13.61 3.39
CA ILE A 65 -1.73 -13.28 2.47
C ILE A 65 -1.30 -13.54 1.02
N ASN A 66 -0.09 -13.11 0.64
CA ASN A 66 0.41 -13.24 -0.72
C ASN A 66 0.76 -14.69 -1.11
N THR A 67 1.14 -15.52 -0.14
CA THR A 67 1.44 -16.95 -0.34
C THR A 67 0.22 -17.86 -0.11
N ALA A 68 -0.93 -17.30 0.27
CA ALA A 68 -2.13 -18.10 0.53
C ALA A 68 -2.55 -18.92 -0.70
N PRO A 69 -2.87 -20.21 -0.55
CA PRO A 69 -3.27 -21.09 -1.66
C PRO A 69 -4.42 -20.55 -2.49
N VAL A 70 -5.37 -19.84 -1.85
CA VAL A 70 -6.51 -19.21 -2.50
C VAL A 70 -6.09 -18.16 -3.52
N LYS A 71 -5.16 -17.27 -3.17
CA LYS A 71 -4.63 -16.26 -4.11
C LYS A 71 -3.91 -16.91 -5.29
N LYS A 72 -3.12 -17.94 -5.02
CA LYS A 72 -2.41 -18.67 -6.07
C LYS A 72 -3.37 -19.36 -7.03
N SER A 73 -4.42 -20.01 -6.52
CA SER A 73 -5.42 -20.66 -7.36
C SER A 73 -6.24 -19.66 -8.18
N GLN A 74 -6.57 -18.48 -7.61
CA GLN A 74 -7.25 -17.41 -8.35
C GLN A 74 -6.38 -16.87 -9.48
N SER A 75 -5.08 -16.64 -9.25
CA SER A 75 -4.16 -16.20 -10.29
C SER A 75 -4.06 -17.20 -11.44
N ILE A 76 -3.89 -18.50 -11.12
CA ILE A 76 -3.82 -19.56 -12.13
C ILE A 76 -5.11 -19.61 -12.94
N ARG A 77 -6.27 -19.60 -12.27
CA ARG A 77 -7.58 -19.63 -12.96
C ARG A 77 -7.79 -18.44 -13.88
N LEU A 78 -7.32 -17.25 -13.46
CA LEU A 78 -7.43 -16.02 -14.25
C LEU A 78 -6.51 -16.07 -15.47
N GLU A 79 -5.30 -16.58 -15.33
CA GLU A 79 -4.36 -16.79 -16.44
C GLU A 79 -4.90 -17.79 -17.46
N GLU A 80 -5.52 -18.90 -17.00
CA GLU A 80 -6.17 -19.88 -17.87
C GLU A 80 -7.33 -19.27 -18.65
N LEU A 81 -8.17 -18.44 -18.01
CA LEU A 81 -9.26 -17.72 -18.65
C LEU A 81 -8.76 -16.75 -19.72
N ILE A 82 -7.74 -15.96 -19.41
CA ILE A 82 -7.12 -15.03 -20.37
C ILE A 82 -6.61 -15.81 -21.57
N ALA A 83 -5.82 -16.86 -21.35
CA ALA A 83 -5.27 -17.68 -22.41
C ALA A 83 -6.34 -18.35 -23.27
N ALA A 84 -7.48 -18.75 -22.67
CA ALA A 84 -8.61 -19.29 -23.42
C ALA A 84 -9.25 -18.23 -24.33
N LYS A 85 -9.46 -16.99 -23.83
CA LYS A 85 -10.04 -15.90 -24.61
C LYS A 85 -9.10 -15.39 -25.71
N GLU A 86 -7.80 -15.39 -25.48
CA GLU A 86 -6.80 -15.07 -26.52
C GLU A 86 -6.80 -16.11 -27.65
N ARG A 87 -6.93 -17.40 -27.31
CA ARG A 87 -7.08 -18.46 -28.33
C ARG A 87 -8.36 -18.32 -29.13
N GLU A 88 -9.47 -17.93 -28.49
CA GLU A 88 -10.74 -17.68 -29.16
C GLU A 88 -10.61 -16.48 -30.12
N LEU A 89 -9.98 -15.41 -29.72
CA LEU A 89 -9.71 -14.24 -30.56
C LEU A 89 -8.83 -14.59 -31.78
N ALA A 90 -7.78 -15.38 -31.55
CA ALA A 90 -6.90 -15.84 -32.61
C ALA A 90 -7.65 -16.77 -33.62
N LYS A 91 -8.61 -17.55 -33.14
CA LYS A 91 -9.48 -18.38 -34.00
C LYS A 91 -10.38 -17.52 -34.89
N ILE A 92 -11.01 -16.49 -34.36
CA ILE A 92 -11.81 -15.53 -35.11
C ILE A 92 -10.96 -14.82 -36.17
N SER A 93 -9.74 -14.40 -35.81
CA SER A 93 -8.84 -13.77 -36.77
C SER A 93 -8.52 -14.68 -37.99
N ARG A 94 -8.30 -15.96 -37.74
CA ARG A 94 -8.12 -16.96 -38.82
C ARG A 94 -9.36 -17.11 -39.68
N TYR A 95 -10.54 -17.18 -39.07
CA TYR A 95 -11.78 -17.25 -39.82
C TYR A 95 -12.06 -16.02 -40.68
N LYS A 96 -11.71 -14.83 -40.22
CA LYS A 96 -11.79 -13.59 -41.01
C LYS A 96 -10.88 -13.63 -42.26
N GLN A 97 -9.72 -14.28 -42.13
CA GLN A 97 -8.81 -14.46 -43.29
C GLN A 97 -9.36 -15.47 -44.30
N SER A 98 -9.87 -16.62 -43.81
CA SER A 98 -10.51 -17.62 -44.67
C SER A 98 -11.71 -17.04 -45.37
N LEU A 99 -12.59 -16.33 -44.67
CA LEU A 99 -13.79 -15.70 -45.20
C LEU A 99 -13.50 -14.77 -46.40
N TYR A 100 -12.37 -14.07 -46.39
CA TYR A 100 -11.96 -13.21 -47.51
C TYR A 100 -11.57 -14.06 -48.73
N GLN A 101 -10.93 -15.21 -48.53
CA GLN A 101 -10.54 -16.14 -49.59
C GLN A 101 -11.78 -16.76 -50.22
N ASP A 102 -12.69 -17.32 -49.40
CA ASP A 102 -13.92 -17.98 -49.84
C ASP A 102 -14.78 -17.03 -50.68
N TRP A 103 -14.85 -15.73 -50.33
CA TRP A 103 -15.50 -14.74 -51.14
C TRP A 103 -14.78 -14.45 -52.47
N LYS A 104 -13.43 -14.38 -52.46
CA LYS A 104 -12.65 -14.17 -53.66
C LYS A 104 -12.76 -15.34 -54.65
N ASP A 105 -12.86 -16.53 -54.12
CA ASP A 105 -12.96 -17.76 -54.90
C ASP A 105 -14.41 -18.05 -55.39
N GLY A 106 -15.35 -17.18 -54.97
CA GLY A 106 -16.76 -17.25 -55.36
C GLY A 106 -17.58 -18.31 -54.65
N GLU A 107 -17.07 -18.89 -53.56
CA GLU A 107 -17.73 -19.92 -52.76
C GLU A 107 -18.87 -19.33 -51.91
N ILE A 108 -18.83 -18.05 -51.58
CA ILE A 108 -19.87 -17.36 -50.84
C ILE A 108 -20.31 -16.06 -51.55
N THR A 109 -21.56 -15.69 -51.31
CA THR A 109 -22.09 -14.42 -51.88
C THR A 109 -21.52 -13.19 -51.21
N GLN A 110 -21.57 -12.05 -51.90
CA GLN A 110 -21.16 -10.77 -51.31
C GLN A 110 -21.97 -10.39 -50.05
N GLN A 111 -23.22 -10.81 -49.99
CA GLN A 111 -24.08 -10.57 -48.84
C GLN A 111 -23.62 -11.42 -47.66
N ASP A 112 -23.42 -12.72 -47.87
CA ASP A 112 -22.93 -13.65 -46.82
C ASP A 112 -21.58 -13.17 -46.25
N TYR A 113 -20.67 -12.71 -47.14
CA TYR A 113 -19.39 -12.13 -46.71
C TYR A 113 -19.56 -10.93 -45.78
N ARG A 114 -20.48 -10.00 -46.12
CA ARG A 114 -20.75 -8.81 -45.30
C ARG A 114 -21.32 -9.18 -43.94
N ASP A 115 -22.30 -10.08 -43.92
CA ASP A 115 -23.00 -10.48 -42.70
C ASP A 115 -22.04 -11.25 -41.74
N MET A 116 -21.28 -12.21 -42.27
CA MET A 116 -20.30 -12.95 -41.48
C MET A 116 -19.15 -12.06 -41.02
N LYS A 117 -18.68 -11.12 -41.84
CA LYS A 117 -17.67 -10.15 -41.44
C LYS A 117 -18.14 -9.26 -40.30
N ALA A 118 -19.37 -8.75 -40.37
CA ALA A 118 -19.96 -7.94 -39.33
C ALA A 118 -20.12 -8.73 -38.02
N ASP A 119 -20.46 -10.00 -38.11
CA ASP A 119 -20.56 -10.87 -36.95
C ASP A 119 -19.20 -11.13 -36.28
N TYR A 120 -18.17 -11.46 -37.05
CA TYR A 120 -16.82 -11.59 -36.51
C TYR A 120 -16.24 -10.29 -35.93
N GLU A 121 -16.64 -9.12 -36.46
CA GLU A 121 -16.27 -7.83 -35.91
C GLU A 121 -16.92 -7.61 -34.52
N ARG A 122 -18.22 -7.93 -34.38
CA ARG A 122 -18.91 -7.87 -33.08
C ARG A 122 -18.28 -8.80 -32.05
N GLN A 123 -17.98 -10.05 -32.44
CA GLN A 123 -17.33 -11.03 -31.58
C GLN A 123 -15.92 -10.57 -31.16
N THR A 124 -15.16 -9.99 -32.08
CA THR A 124 -13.82 -9.41 -31.81
C THR A 124 -13.89 -8.32 -30.74
N ILE A 125 -14.82 -7.37 -30.89
CA ILE A 125 -15.03 -6.27 -29.94
C ILE A 125 -15.39 -6.84 -28.57
N ALA A 126 -16.38 -7.75 -28.50
CA ALA A 126 -16.83 -8.34 -27.24
C ALA A 126 -15.69 -9.10 -26.52
N LEU A 127 -14.88 -9.87 -27.25
CA LEU A 127 -13.74 -10.59 -26.68
C LEU A 127 -12.63 -9.66 -26.22
N THR A 128 -12.38 -8.58 -26.95
CA THR A 128 -11.38 -7.58 -26.56
C THR A 128 -11.78 -6.88 -25.26
N ASP A 129 -13.06 -6.56 -25.10
CA ASP A 129 -13.59 -5.95 -23.85
C ASP A 129 -13.48 -6.92 -22.68
N VAL A 130 -13.78 -8.20 -22.90
CA VAL A 130 -13.60 -9.24 -21.85
C VAL A 130 -12.13 -9.37 -21.46
N LEU A 131 -11.21 -9.42 -22.43
CA LEU A 131 -9.77 -9.49 -22.19
C LEU A 131 -9.26 -8.26 -21.43
N ALA A 132 -9.76 -7.07 -21.76
CA ALA A 132 -9.40 -5.86 -21.03
C ALA A 132 -9.79 -5.93 -19.56
N ARG A 133 -11.01 -6.42 -19.24
CA ARG A 133 -11.48 -6.62 -17.86
C ARG A 133 -10.65 -7.66 -17.11
N LEU A 134 -10.39 -8.81 -17.72
CA LEU A 134 -9.59 -9.87 -17.10
C LEU A 134 -8.15 -9.43 -16.85
N ASN A 135 -7.55 -8.66 -17.76
CA ASN A 135 -6.21 -8.10 -17.57
C ASN A 135 -6.18 -7.02 -16.47
N ALA A 136 -7.24 -6.22 -16.32
CA ALA A 136 -7.37 -5.28 -15.22
C ALA A 136 -7.46 -6.04 -13.87
N GLU A 137 -8.29 -7.08 -13.79
CA GLU A 137 -8.40 -7.94 -12.60
C GLU A 137 -7.05 -8.60 -12.25
N ARG A 138 -6.30 -9.10 -13.25
CA ARG A 138 -4.95 -9.63 -13.06
C ARG A 138 -4.00 -8.58 -12.50
N ALA A 139 -4.07 -7.34 -13.00
CA ALA A 139 -3.25 -6.25 -12.51
C ALA A 139 -3.58 -5.89 -11.06
N GLU A 140 -4.86 -5.88 -10.68
CA GLU A 140 -5.30 -5.66 -9.30
C GLU A 140 -4.80 -6.77 -8.35
N LEU A 141 -4.90 -8.03 -8.76
CA LEU A 141 -4.37 -9.17 -7.99
C LEU A 141 -2.84 -9.08 -7.82
N ALA A 142 -2.12 -8.63 -8.85
CA ALA A 142 -0.66 -8.47 -8.84
C ALA A 142 -0.21 -7.25 -8.03
N ASN A 143 -1.03 -6.19 -7.99
CA ASN A 143 -0.76 -4.94 -7.28
C ASN A 143 -1.03 -5.01 -5.77
N GLY A 144 -1.24 -6.19 -5.22
CA GLY A 144 -1.33 -6.39 -3.76
C GLY A 144 -0.11 -5.77 -3.05
N VAL A 145 -0.32 -5.32 -1.82
CA VAL A 145 0.78 -4.78 -0.99
C VAL A 145 1.89 -5.82 -0.89
N LYS A 146 3.12 -5.40 -1.20
CA LYS A 146 4.30 -6.26 -1.06
C LYS A 146 4.80 -6.23 0.38
N SER A 147 5.30 -7.37 0.88
CA SER A 147 5.97 -7.44 2.19
C SER A 147 7.17 -6.49 2.29
N GLU A 148 7.79 -6.17 1.14
CA GLU A 148 8.91 -5.24 0.99
C GLU A 148 8.44 -3.81 0.66
N HIS A 149 7.23 -3.43 1.11
CA HIS A 149 6.75 -2.06 0.92
C HIS A 149 7.70 -1.05 1.58
N PRO A 150 8.11 0.05 0.89
CA PRO A 150 9.12 0.99 1.41
C PRO A 150 8.83 1.51 2.81
N ALA A 151 7.56 1.76 3.14
CA ALA A 151 7.15 2.18 4.48
C ALA A 151 7.44 1.12 5.55
N LEU A 152 7.29 -0.19 5.25
CA LEU A 152 7.62 -1.27 6.18
C LEU A 152 9.13 -1.47 6.29
N VAL A 153 9.83 -1.45 5.14
CA VAL A 153 11.29 -1.60 5.09
C VAL A 153 11.99 -0.50 5.89
N ALA A 154 11.50 0.74 5.84
CA ALA A 154 12.07 1.85 6.61
C ALA A 154 12.11 1.57 8.12
N PHE A 155 11.15 0.81 8.66
CA PHE A 155 11.12 0.44 10.07
C PHE A 155 11.78 -0.92 10.33
N THR A 156 11.55 -1.93 9.49
CA THR A 156 12.04 -3.29 9.75
C THR A 156 13.56 -3.42 9.70
N LYS A 157 14.26 -2.54 8.98
CA LYS A 157 15.72 -2.51 8.98
C LYS A 157 16.33 -2.10 10.33
N HIS A 158 15.54 -1.50 11.22
CA HIS A 158 15.96 -1.06 12.55
C HIS A 158 15.47 -2.00 13.68
N GLN A 159 15.30 -3.28 13.40
CA GLN A 159 14.96 -4.26 14.44
C GLN A 159 16.02 -4.24 15.54
N ASN A 160 15.60 -4.38 16.79
CA ASN A 160 16.45 -4.46 17.98
C ASN A 160 17.23 -3.17 18.34
N ILE A 161 16.62 -2.01 18.12
CA ILE A 161 17.20 -0.75 18.60
C ILE A 161 17.06 -0.64 20.12
N ASP A 162 18.14 -0.22 20.77
CA ASP A 162 18.22 0.10 22.20
C ASP A 162 18.48 1.58 22.46
N GLN A 163 18.88 2.34 21.44
CA GLN A 163 19.19 3.77 21.51
C GLN A 163 18.66 4.50 20.28
N LEU A 164 18.33 5.78 20.48
CA LEU A 164 17.91 6.66 19.39
C LEU A 164 19.13 7.32 18.74
N SER A 165 19.28 7.16 17.44
CA SER A 165 20.23 7.97 16.64
C SER A 165 19.51 9.11 15.94
N ARG A 166 20.28 10.15 15.55
CA ARG A 166 19.73 11.27 14.78
C ARG A 166 19.21 10.80 13.43
N GLU A 167 19.93 9.91 12.78
CA GLU A 167 19.58 9.35 11.47
C GLU A 167 18.24 8.64 11.54
N LEU A 168 18.06 7.80 12.54
CA LEU A 168 16.80 7.06 12.80
C LEU A 168 15.63 8.03 13.05
N LEU A 169 15.83 9.03 13.88
CA LEU A 169 14.79 10.03 14.18
C LEU A 169 14.37 10.80 12.92
N VAL A 170 15.35 11.25 12.14
CA VAL A 170 15.09 11.98 10.89
C VAL A 170 14.41 11.11 9.85
N GLU A 171 14.75 9.84 9.80
CA GLU A 171 14.15 8.91 8.84
C GLU A 171 12.71 8.55 9.18
N LEU A 172 12.43 8.23 10.44
CA LEU A 172 11.16 7.61 10.84
C LEU A 172 10.13 8.61 11.38
N ILE A 173 10.57 9.72 11.98
CA ILE A 173 9.67 10.64 12.67
C ILE A 173 9.45 11.89 11.83
N ASP A 174 8.18 12.26 11.68
CA ASP A 174 7.78 13.54 11.10
C ASP A 174 7.89 14.65 12.16
N HIS A 175 7.15 14.52 13.27
CA HIS A 175 7.24 15.43 14.38
C HIS A 175 6.81 14.79 15.70
N ILE A 176 7.24 15.43 16.81
CA ILE A 176 6.86 15.07 18.18
C ILE A 176 6.15 16.28 18.79
N LYS A 177 4.95 16.09 19.33
CA LYS A 177 4.22 17.09 20.09
C LYS A 177 4.31 16.79 21.58
N VAL A 178 4.63 17.81 22.37
CA VAL A 178 4.61 17.75 23.84
C VAL A 178 3.43 18.55 24.32
N TYR A 179 2.58 17.89 25.10
CA TYR A 179 1.38 18.48 25.70
C TYR A 179 1.61 18.88 27.14
N GLU A 180 0.59 19.47 27.73
CA GLU A 180 0.52 19.72 29.17
C GLU A 180 0.71 18.40 29.94
N ASN A 181 1.23 18.47 31.15
CA ASN A 181 1.52 17.31 32.00
C ASN A 181 2.59 16.33 31.45
N GLY A 182 3.33 16.74 30.42
CA GLY A 182 4.42 15.95 29.86
C GLY A 182 3.98 14.76 29.01
N ASN A 183 2.73 14.73 28.57
CA ASN A 183 2.27 13.79 27.56
C ASN A 183 2.92 14.12 26.21
N ILE A 184 3.23 13.09 25.43
CA ILE A 184 3.77 13.24 24.09
C ILE A 184 2.90 12.53 23.05
N SER A 185 2.95 13.03 21.82
CA SER A 185 2.45 12.34 20.63
C SER A 185 3.57 12.31 19.60
N VAL A 186 3.89 11.13 19.11
CA VAL A 186 4.88 10.93 18.05
C VAL A 186 4.11 10.69 16.74
N ARG A 187 4.35 11.53 15.73
CA ARG A 187 3.86 11.28 14.38
C ARG A 187 5.00 10.73 13.54
N PHE A 188 4.79 9.53 13.07
CA PHE A 188 5.73 8.88 12.17
C PHE A 188 5.52 9.34 10.72
N LYS A 189 6.58 9.32 9.94
CA LYS A 189 6.50 9.31 8.48
C LYS A 189 5.79 8.03 8.04
N PHE A 190 5.21 8.03 6.85
CA PHE A 190 4.48 6.89 6.30
C PHE A 190 3.19 6.49 7.08
N ALA A 191 2.64 7.38 7.92
CA ALA A 191 1.43 7.07 8.69
C ALA A 191 0.22 6.69 7.80
N ASP A 192 0.10 7.34 6.64
CA ASP A 192 -0.97 7.07 5.68
C ASP A 192 -0.76 5.75 4.95
N GLU A 193 0.47 5.40 4.64
CA GLU A 193 0.86 4.10 4.08
C GLU A 193 0.57 2.97 5.06
N PHE A 194 0.91 3.12 6.33
CA PHE A 194 0.57 2.14 7.38
C PHE A 194 -0.93 1.92 7.51
N ARG A 195 -1.74 2.97 7.39
CA ARG A 195 -3.19 2.86 7.40
C ARG A 195 -3.70 2.05 6.21
N ARG A 196 -3.23 2.33 4.99
CA ARG A 196 -3.58 1.56 3.78
C ARG A 196 -3.16 0.10 3.88
N ILE A 197 -1.99 -0.17 4.46
CA ILE A 197 -1.51 -1.53 4.71
C ILE A 197 -2.41 -2.24 5.71
N ALA A 198 -2.82 -1.59 6.78
CA ALA A 198 -3.75 -2.14 7.76
C ALA A 198 -5.11 -2.50 7.13
N GLU A 199 -5.68 -1.59 6.34
CA GLU A 199 -6.92 -1.82 5.58
C GLU A 199 -6.79 -3.02 4.61
N TYR A 200 -5.66 -3.11 3.91
CA TYR A 200 -5.39 -4.25 3.04
C TYR A 200 -5.35 -5.57 3.81
N ILE A 201 -4.67 -5.61 4.96
CA ILE A 201 -4.60 -6.80 5.81
C ILE A 201 -6.00 -7.18 6.30
N GLU A 202 -6.77 -6.22 6.80
CA GLU A 202 -8.12 -6.44 7.31
C GLU A 202 -9.05 -7.03 6.24
N ILE A 203 -9.08 -6.45 5.05
CA ILE A 203 -9.90 -6.92 3.93
C ILE A 203 -9.56 -8.36 3.55
N ASN A 204 -8.27 -8.72 3.58
CA ASN A 204 -7.82 -10.05 3.14
C ASN A 204 -7.83 -11.10 4.25
N THR A 205 -7.97 -10.71 5.53
CA THR A 205 -8.08 -11.63 6.66
C THR A 205 -9.53 -11.87 7.10
N THR A 206 -10.42 -10.87 6.90
CA THR A 206 -11.82 -10.95 7.33
C THR A 206 -12.77 -11.56 6.30
N LYS A 207 -12.37 -11.72 5.03
CA LYS A 207 -13.18 -12.47 4.06
C LYS A 207 -12.98 -13.97 4.30
N PRO A 208 -13.97 -14.70 4.87
CA PRO A 208 -13.93 -16.15 4.83
C PRO A 208 -13.90 -16.56 3.35
N ALA A 209 -13.06 -17.55 3.03
CA ALA A 209 -13.10 -18.20 1.73
C ALA A 209 -14.55 -18.62 1.47
N VAL A 210 -15.22 -17.97 0.53
CA VAL A 210 -16.50 -18.43 0.04
C VAL A 210 -16.21 -19.76 -0.62
N ALA A 211 -16.48 -20.84 0.12
CA ALA A 211 -16.51 -22.18 -0.42
C ALA A 211 -17.68 -22.24 -1.41
N GLY A 212 -17.37 -22.39 -2.67
CA GLY A 212 -18.27 -22.67 -3.77
C GLY A 212 -17.67 -23.76 -4.64
#